data_0b5b4ec08f2e5501f1756d39cafb410a
#
_entry.id   0b5b4ec08f2e5501f1756d39cafb410a
#
_cell.length_a   1.000
_cell.length_b   1.000
_cell.length_c   1.000
_cell.angle_alpha   90.00
_cell.angle_beta   90.00
_cell.angle_gamma   90.00
#
_symmetry.space_group_name_H-M   'P 1'
#
loop_
_entity.id
_entity.type
_entity.pdbx_description
1 polymer ?
#
loop_
_entity_poly.entity_id
_entity_poly.type
_entity_poly.pdbx_seq_one_letter_code
_entity_poly.pdbx_strand_id
1 'polypeptide(L)'
;SLGLTKSEYQSAYNFGFVDPYWTVDGVSLGYNAFFRETNYDDLDTAVSSYSIDSLGLGATIGYPISETSRLTYGLTVQQDSLNPGYYTVQQIQDFLDTEGTDFTNFKASIGWSESTLNKGVLATRGASQSLVLQTTVPGSDLSFYKLDYRAQMFKPLTQSTTLRFHTELGYGD
;
A
#
# COMPACT_ATOMS: atom_id res chain seq x y z
N SER A 1 -4.58 -4.39 15.36
CA SER A 1 -4.15 -2.99 15.39
C SER A 1 -5.31 -2.07 15.01
N LEU A 2 -5.37 -0.91 15.61
CA LEU A 2 -6.27 0.18 15.26
C LEU A 2 -5.40 1.41 15.00
N GLY A 3 -5.58 2.06 13.86
CA GLY A 3 -4.86 3.27 13.49
C GLY A 3 -5.82 4.39 13.16
N LEU A 4 -5.58 5.57 13.74
CA LEU A 4 -6.31 6.79 13.47
C LEU A 4 -5.29 7.87 13.05
N THR A 5 -5.48 8.45 11.91
CA THR A 5 -4.65 9.56 11.41
C THR A 5 -5.57 10.70 11.03
N LYS A 6 -5.24 11.89 11.51
CA LYS A 6 -5.95 13.11 11.14
C LYS A 6 -4.95 14.23 10.89
N SER A 7 -5.04 14.85 9.73
CA SER A 7 -4.32 16.07 9.35
C SER A 7 -5.31 17.07 8.76
N GLU A 8 -4.87 18.24 8.36
CA GLU A 8 -5.73 19.26 7.76
C GLU A 8 -6.38 18.77 6.47
N TYR A 9 -5.67 17.98 5.67
CA TYR A 9 -6.10 17.52 4.36
C TYR A 9 -6.46 16.02 4.30
N GLN A 10 -6.27 15.24 5.40
CA GLN A 10 -6.54 13.81 5.37
C GLN A 10 -7.05 13.30 6.72
N SER A 11 -8.10 12.49 6.65
CA SER A 11 -8.58 11.65 7.76
C SER A 11 -8.48 10.18 7.34
N ALA A 12 -7.85 9.33 8.15
CA ALA A 12 -7.73 7.92 7.86
C ALA A 12 -8.02 7.07 9.11
N TYR A 13 -8.84 6.07 8.92
CA TYR A 13 -9.21 5.06 9.90
C TYR A 13 -8.79 3.70 9.37
N ASN A 14 -7.95 2.99 10.11
CA ASN A 14 -7.44 1.69 9.70
C ASN A 14 -7.69 0.68 10.83
N PHE A 15 -8.27 -0.43 10.49
CA PHE A 15 -8.36 -1.60 11.35
C PHE A 15 -7.59 -2.75 10.71
N GLY A 16 -6.76 -3.42 11.49
CA GLY A 16 -6.02 -4.59 11.03
C GLY A 16 -5.94 -5.66 12.11
N PHE A 17 -6.21 -6.89 11.73
CA PHE A 17 -6.01 -8.09 12.50
C PHE A 17 -5.11 -9.04 11.74
N VAL A 18 -4.12 -9.62 12.39
CA VAL A 18 -3.24 -10.65 11.83
C VAL A 18 -3.08 -11.78 12.85
N ASP A 19 -3.38 -12.97 12.40
CA ASP A 19 -2.98 -14.21 13.08
C ASP A 19 -1.69 -14.71 12.41
N PRO A 20 -0.53 -14.61 13.09
CA PRO A 20 0.75 -15.01 12.51
C PRO A 20 0.93 -16.54 12.43
N TYR A 21 0.11 -17.31 13.12
CA TYR A 21 0.16 -18.76 13.20
C TYR A 21 -1.21 -19.38 12.94
N TRP A 22 -1.90 -18.94 11.90
CA TRP A 22 -3.19 -19.50 11.49
C TRP A 22 -3.10 -21.01 11.20
N THR A 23 -1.91 -21.46 10.77
CA THR A 23 -1.58 -22.88 10.70
C THR A 23 -0.31 -23.17 11.51
N VAL A 24 -0.12 -24.44 11.88
CA VAL A 24 1.08 -24.91 12.61
C VAL A 24 2.38 -24.72 11.81
N ASP A 25 2.28 -24.64 10.50
CA ASP A 25 3.41 -24.42 9.58
C ASP A 25 3.79 -22.92 9.45
N GLY A 26 3.17 -22.04 10.24
CA GLY A 26 3.51 -20.61 10.27
C GLY A 26 2.89 -19.79 9.14
N VAL A 27 1.84 -20.31 8.48
CA VAL A 27 1.04 -19.48 7.55
C VAL A 27 0.28 -18.45 8.37
N SER A 28 0.40 -17.19 7.97
CA SER A 28 -0.34 -16.09 8.61
C SER A 28 -1.58 -15.73 7.82
N LEU A 29 -2.64 -15.34 8.53
CA LEU A 29 -3.86 -14.80 7.96
C LEU A 29 -4.12 -13.41 8.53
N GLY A 30 -4.30 -12.44 7.64
CA GLY A 30 -4.59 -11.06 8.00
C GLY A 30 -5.88 -10.57 7.39
N TYR A 31 -6.56 -9.68 8.10
CA TYR A 31 -7.71 -8.91 7.62
C TYR A 31 -7.46 -7.46 7.88
N ASN A 32 -7.85 -6.61 6.95
CA ASN A 32 -7.80 -5.18 7.13
C ASN A 32 -9.08 -4.52 6.60
N ALA A 33 -9.46 -3.44 7.27
CA ALA A 33 -10.49 -2.53 6.83
C ALA A 33 -9.95 -1.12 6.95
N PHE A 34 -10.22 -0.27 5.97
CA PHE A 34 -9.80 1.12 6.02
C PHE A 34 -10.85 2.03 5.43
N PHE A 35 -10.91 3.22 5.99
CA PHE A 35 -11.59 4.37 5.42
C PHE A 35 -10.61 5.53 5.39
N ARG A 36 -10.51 6.20 4.25
CA ARG A 36 -9.65 7.35 4.05
C ARG A 36 -10.41 8.42 3.28
N GLU A 37 -10.40 9.60 3.83
CA GLU A 37 -10.86 10.81 3.20
C GLU A 37 -9.65 11.72 2.95
N THR A 38 -9.46 12.18 1.73
CA THR A 38 -8.38 13.10 1.37
C THR A 38 -8.98 14.30 0.66
N ASN A 39 -8.86 15.47 1.27
CA ASN A 39 -9.34 16.72 0.73
C ASN A 39 -8.17 17.54 0.17
N TYR A 40 -8.15 17.72 -1.14
CA TYR A 40 -7.12 18.51 -1.83
C TYR A 40 -7.46 19.99 -1.93
N ASP A 41 -8.69 20.41 -1.55
CA ASP A 41 -9.09 21.81 -1.49
C ASP A 41 -8.28 22.62 -0.47
N ASP A 42 -7.84 21.96 0.61
CA ASP A 42 -7.08 22.58 1.70
C ASP A 42 -5.57 22.71 1.43
N LEU A 43 -5.11 22.32 0.23
CA LEU A 43 -3.72 22.49 -0.17
C LEU A 43 -3.52 23.85 -0.86
N ASP A 44 -2.79 24.78 -0.24
CA ASP A 44 -2.48 26.12 -0.76
C ASP A 44 -1.82 26.14 -2.15
N THR A 45 -1.35 25.00 -2.63
CA THR A 45 -0.68 24.82 -3.95
C THR A 45 -1.52 24.01 -4.94
N ALA A 46 -2.74 23.61 -4.59
CA ALA A 46 -3.56 22.79 -5.46
C ALA A 46 -4.05 23.58 -6.68
N VAL A 47 -3.72 23.08 -7.86
CA VAL A 47 -4.18 23.62 -9.15
C VAL A 47 -5.66 23.23 -9.42
N SER A 48 -6.16 22.24 -8.69
CA SER A 48 -7.52 21.71 -8.84
C SER A 48 -8.06 21.32 -7.49
N SER A 49 -9.32 21.66 -7.21
CA SER A 49 -10.02 21.28 -5.99
C SER A 49 -10.83 20.00 -6.21
N TYR A 50 -10.57 18.98 -5.40
CA TYR A 50 -11.32 17.72 -5.36
C TYR A 50 -11.05 16.99 -4.05
N SER A 51 -11.94 16.09 -3.66
CA SER A 51 -11.71 15.14 -2.57
C SER A 51 -11.87 13.70 -3.03
N ILE A 52 -11.15 12.81 -2.37
CA ILE A 52 -11.23 11.37 -2.61
C ILE A 52 -11.55 10.67 -1.30
N ASP A 53 -12.65 9.94 -1.30
CA ASP A 53 -13.04 9.06 -0.23
C ASP A 53 -12.79 7.62 -0.64
N SER A 54 -12.01 6.89 0.15
CA SER A 54 -11.68 5.48 -0.12
C SER A 54 -12.13 4.60 1.04
N LEU A 55 -12.93 3.61 0.75
CA LEU A 55 -13.33 2.56 1.68
C LEU A 55 -12.82 1.22 1.16
N GLY A 56 -12.16 0.42 2.00
CA GLY A 56 -11.67 -0.87 1.57
C GLY A 56 -11.66 -1.94 2.65
N LEU A 57 -11.81 -3.18 2.16
CA LEU A 57 -11.70 -4.40 2.95
C LEU A 57 -10.71 -5.33 2.26
N GLY A 58 -9.79 -5.91 3.01
CA GLY A 58 -8.79 -6.81 2.47
C GLY A 58 -8.54 -8.05 3.34
N ALA A 59 -8.08 -9.10 2.69
CA ALA A 59 -7.55 -10.30 3.32
C ALA A 59 -6.17 -10.61 2.74
N THR A 60 -5.28 -11.11 3.60
CA THR A 60 -3.89 -11.39 3.23
C THR A 60 -3.46 -12.72 3.82
N ILE A 61 -2.86 -13.58 3.01
CA ILE A 61 -2.26 -14.83 3.44
C ILE A 61 -0.74 -14.71 3.25
N GLY A 62 0.02 -14.96 4.33
CA GLY A 62 1.48 -14.98 4.28
C GLY A 62 2.01 -16.38 4.48
N TYR A 63 2.73 -16.91 3.47
CA TYR A 63 3.33 -18.24 3.48
C TYR A 63 4.84 -18.14 3.69
N PRO A 64 5.40 -18.70 4.79
CA PRO A 64 6.84 -18.73 5.01
C PRO A 64 7.50 -19.74 4.05
N ILE A 65 8.43 -19.28 3.22
CA ILE A 65 9.25 -20.15 2.35
C ILE A 65 10.47 -20.63 3.14
N SER A 66 11.04 -19.73 3.95
CA SER A 66 12.18 -20.00 4.81
C SER A 66 12.12 -19.10 6.06
N GLU A 67 13.10 -19.22 6.95
CA GLU A 67 13.20 -18.35 8.13
C GLU A 67 13.32 -16.86 7.78
N THR A 68 13.86 -16.54 6.61
CA THR A 68 14.12 -15.16 6.16
C THR A 68 13.23 -14.72 5.02
N SER A 69 12.46 -15.63 4.40
CA SER A 69 11.72 -15.36 3.16
C SER A 69 10.25 -15.76 3.29
N ARG A 70 9.36 -14.91 2.75
CA ARG A 70 7.90 -15.08 2.80
C ARG A 70 7.25 -14.69 1.48
N LEU A 71 6.25 -15.47 1.06
CA LEU A 71 5.28 -15.07 0.04
C LEU A 71 4.03 -14.52 0.71
N THR A 72 3.42 -13.54 0.06
CA THR A 72 2.18 -12.91 0.54
C THR A 72 1.19 -12.83 -0.62
N TYR A 73 -0.04 -13.25 -0.37
CA TYR A 73 -1.15 -13.15 -1.29
C TYR A 73 -2.21 -12.28 -0.67
N GLY A 74 -2.67 -11.27 -1.39
CA GLY A 74 -3.68 -10.33 -0.91
C GLY A 74 -4.84 -10.21 -1.88
N LEU A 75 -6.04 -10.07 -1.33
CA LEU A 75 -7.25 -9.68 -2.05
C LEU A 75 -7.85 -8.49 -1.31
N THR A 76 -8.22 -7.45 -2.05
CA THR A 76 -8.81 -6.24 -1.50
C THR A 76 -9.96 -5.77 -2.39
N VAL A 77 -11.08 -5.44 -1.77
CA VAL A 77 -12.16 -4.70 -2.42
C VAL A 77 -12.07 -3.26 -1.93
N GLN A 78 -12.04 -2.33 -2.85
CA GLN A 78 -11.93 -0.91 -2.55
C GLN A 78 -12.94 -0.13 -3.38
N GLN A 79 -13.65 0.74 -2.72
CA GLN A 79 -14.52 1.74 -3.35
C GLN A 79 -13.87 3.11 -3.16
N ASP A 80 -13.68 3.81 -4.26
CA ASP A 80 -13.17 5.17 -4.31
C ASP A 80 -14.27 6.08 -4.85
N SER A 81 -14.57 7.15 -4.12
CA SER A 81 -15.52 8.19 -4.54
C SER A 81 -14.75 9.49 -4.75
N LEU A 82 -14.75 9.99 -5.97
CA LEU A 82 -14.10 11.23 -6.36
C LEU A 82 -15.14 12.37 -6.38
N ASN A 83 -14.99 13.31 -5.47
CA ASN A 83 -15.88 14.46 -5.37
C ASN A 83 -15.20 15.70 -5.97
N PRO A 84 -15.68 16.21 -7.14
CA PRO A 84 -15.13 17.41 -7.74
C PRO A 84 -15.44 18.64 -6.88
N GLY A 85 -14.46 19.49 -6.67
CA GLY A 85 -14.60 20.77 -5.98
C GLY A 85 -14.91 21.92 -6.95
N TYR A 86 -14.90 23.13 -6.42
CA TYR A 86 -15.33 24.33 -7.17
C TYR A 86 -14.40 24.70 -8.35
N TYR A 87 -13.09 24.33 -8.27
CA TYR A 87 -12.08 24.57 -9.30
C TYR A 87 -11.48 23.27 -9.81
N THR A 88 -12.31 22.42 -10.40
CA THR A 88 -11.84 21.17 -10.99
C THR A 88 -11.35 21.41 -12.42
N VAL A 89 -10.13 20.97 -12.75
CA VAL A 89 -9.59 21.07 -14.12
C VAL A 89 -10.41 20.24 -15.11
N GLN A 90 -10.51 20.73 -16.34
CA GLN A 90 -11.36 20.14 -17.38
C GLN A 90 -11.06 18.66 -17.64
N GLN A 91 -9.81 18.24 -17.56
CA GLN A 91 -9.41 16.84 -17.71
C GLN A 91 -10.06 15.90 -16.67
N ILE A 92 -10.20 16.36 -15.41
CA ILE A 92 -10.87 15.59 -14.36
C ILE A 92 -12.38 15.60 -14.61
N GLN A 93 -12.96 16.71 -15.07
CA GLN A 93 -14.38 16.78 -15.41
C GLN A 93 -14.72 15.83 -16.56
N ASP A 94 -13.93 15.83 -17.64
CA ASP A 94 -14.11 14.96 -18.80
C ASP A 94 -13.99 13.47 -18.41
N PHE A 95 -13.09 13.15 -17.47
CA PHE A 95 -12.96 11.79 -16.92
C PHE A 95 -14.20 11.39 -16.10
N LEU A 96 -14.68 12.28 -15.21
CA LEU A 96 -15.86 12.02 -14.39
C LEU A 96 -17.15 11.90 -15.21
N ASP A 97 -17.28 12.68 -16.29
CA ASP A 97 -18.41 12.62 -17.22
C ASP A 97 -18.43 11.29 -18.00
N THR A 98 -17.27 10.67 -18.20
CA THR A 98 -17.14 9.41 -18.94
C THR A 98 -17.23 8.18 -18.04
N GLU A 99 -16.52 8.19 -16.91
CA GLU A 99 -16.35 7.03 -16.04
C GLU A 99 -17.19 7.09 -14.75
N GLY A 100 -17.75 8.26 -14.42
CA GLY A 100 -18.50 8.48 -13.18
C GLY A 100 -17.64 8.94 -12.01
N THR A 101 -18.25 9.02 -10.83
CA THR A 101 -17.62 9.51 -9.59
C THR A 101 -17.20 8.40 -8.63
N ASP A 102 -17.81 7.23 -8.76
CA ASP A 102 -17.63 6.10 -7.85
C ASP A 102 -17.00 4.92 -8.60
N PHE A 103 -15.88 4.43 -8.08
CA PHE A 103 -15.12 3.33 -8.66
C PHE A 103 -15.00 2.19 -7.67
N THR A 104 -15.46 1.01 -8.03
CA THR A 104 -15.26 -0.21 -7.25
C THR A 104 -14.18 -1.06 -7.89
N ASN A 105 -13.11 -1.30 -7.15
CA ASN A 105 -11.96 -2.04 -7.63
C ASN A 105 -11.70 -3.29 -6.78
N PHE A 106 -11.62 -4.42 -7.43
CA PHE A 106 -11.14 -5.67 -6.86
C PHE A 106 -9.66 -5.83 -7.18
N LYS A 107 -8.81 -5.83 -6.16
CA LYS A 107 -7.36 -5.86 -6.30
C LYS A 107 -6.81 -7.20 -5.82
N ALA A 108 -5.97 -7.82 -6.63
CA ALA A 108 -5.17 -8.96 -6.24
C ALA A 108 -3.70 -8.54 -6.12
N SER A 109 -2.99 -9.08 -5.14
CA SER A 109 -1.57 -8.84 -4.97
C SER A 109 -0.81 -10.11 -4.66
N ILE A 110 0.41 -10.19 -5.18
CA ILE A 110 1.39 -11.22 -4.84
C ILE A 110 2.66 -10.49 -4.43
N GLY A 111 3.15 -10.79 -3.24
CA GLY A 111 4.36 -10.22 -2.70
C GLY A 111 5.36 -11.29 -2.35
N TRP A 112 6.64 -11.00 -2.55
CA TRP A 112 7.74 -11.76 -2.01
C TRP A 112 8.60 -10.83 -1.17
N SER A 113 9.04 -11.29 -0.02
CA SER A 113 9.94 -10.53 0.85
C SER A 113 10.99 -11.43 1.46
N GLU A 114 12.19 -10.91 1.58
CA GLU A 114 13.31 -11.56 2.26
C GLU A 114 14.00 -10.55 3.17
N SER A 115 14.39 -10.98 4.37
CA SER A 115 15.11 -10.13 5.32
C SER A 115 16.14 -10.94 6.11
N THR A 116 17.40 -10.54 5.97
CA THR A 116 18.54 -11.05 6.74
C THR A 116 19.08 -9.99 7.71
N LEU A 117 18.27 -8.98 8.02
CA LEU A 117 18.67 -7.90 8.93
C LEU A 117 18.90 -8.44 10.34
N ASN A 118 20.01 -8.03 10.96
CA ASN A 118 20.38 -8.46 12.32
C ASN A 118 19.45 -7.86 13.40
N LYS A 119 18.70 -6.78 13.10
CA LYS A 119 17.74 -6.13 14.00
C LYS A 119 16.60 -5.52 13.19
N GLY A 120 15.39 -5.49 13.76
CA GLY A 120 14.22 -4.84 13.14
C GLY A 120 14.30 -3.31 13.16
N VAL A 121 14.95 -2.74 14.18
CA VAL A 121 15.16 -1.30 14.33
C VAL A 121 16.65 -1.03 14.44
N LEU A 122 17.13 0.01 13.74
CA LEU A 122 18.55 0.38 13.69
C LEU A 122 19.46 -0.80 13.31
N ALA A 123 19.11 -1.47 12.21
CA ALA A 123 19.94 -2.53 11.67
C ALA A 123 21.34 -2.00 11.32
N THR A 124 22.36 -2.79 11.62
CA THR A 124 23.75 -2.46 11.32
C THR A 124 24.38 -3.43 10.30
N ARG A 125 23.71 -4.56 10.03
CA ARG A 125 24.18 -5.60 9.10
C ARG A 125 23.00 -6.33 8.49
N GLY A 126 23.19 -6.83 7.26
CA GLY A 126 22.24 -7.63 6.53
C GLY A 126 21.54 -6.84 5.43
N ALA A 127 20.62 -7.48 4.77
CA ALA A 127 19.83 -6.91 3.68
C ALA A 127 18.35 -7.24 3.86
N SER A 128 17.49 -6.42 3.32
CA SER A 128 16.11 -6.79 3.11
C SER A 128 15.64 -6.33 1.73
N GLN A 129 14.82 -7.16 1.11
CA GLN A 129 14.24 -6.87 -0.19
C GLN A 129 12.80 -7.33 -0.24
N SER A 130 12.01 -6.65 -1.06
CA SER A 130 10.62 -7.00 -1.30
C SER A 130 10.23 -6.68 -2.73
N LEU A 131 9.43 -7.54 -3.32
CA LEU A 131 8.83 -7.37 -4.63
C LEU A 131 7.33 -7.61 -4.48
N VAL A 132 6.51 -6.66 -4.93
CA VAL A 132 5.05 -6.74 -4.86
C VAL A 132 4.49 -6.44 -6.23
N LEU A 133 3.71 -7.37 -6.76
CA LEU A 133 2.85 -7.16 -7.93
C LEU A 133 1.42 -6.99 -7.43
N GLN A 134 0.77 -5.92 -7.83
CA GLN A 134 -0.63 -5.66 -7.60
C GLN A 134 -1.33 -5.45 -8.94
N THR A 135 -2.51 -6.00 -9.10
CA THR A 135 -3.35 -5.81 -10.29
C THR A 135 -4.81 -5.78 -9.91
N THR A 136 -5.61 -5.10 -10.69
CA THR A 136 -7.06 -5.24 -10.65
C THR A 136 -7.48 -6.54 -11.33
N VAL A 137 -8.58 -7.12 -10.86
CA VAL A 137 -9.17 -8.34 -11.47
C VAL A 137 -10.45 -7.99 -12.22
N PRO A 138 -10.92 -8.86 -13.12
CA PRO A 138 -12.16 -8.65 -13.86
C PRO A 138 -13.34 -8.33 -12.95
N GLY A 139 -14.13 -7.33 -13.32
CA GLY A 139 -15.23 -6.78 -12.51
C GLY A 139 -14.85 -5.49 -11.75
N SER A 140 -13.61 -5.02 -11.89
CA SER A 140 -13.18 -3.70 -11.43
C SER A 140 -13.58 -2.63 -12.45
N ASP A 141 -13.90 -1.45 -11.97
CA ASP A 141 -14.20 -0.29 -12.83
C ASP A 141 -12.93 0.26 -13.48
N LEU A 142 -11.79 0.17 -12.77
CA LEU A 142 -10.49 0.56 -13.30
C LEU A 142 -9.62 -0.68 -13.56
N SER A 143 -8.81 -0.62 -14.61
CA SER A 143 -7.84 -1.66 -14.95
C SER A 143 -6.44 -1.11 -14.82
N PHE A 144 -5.65 -1.66 -13.91
CA PHE A 144 -4.25 -1.29 -13.74
C PHE A 144 -3.42 -2.44 -13.19
N TYR A 145 -2.12 -2.33 -13.37
CA TYR A 145 -1.16 -3.15 -12.65
C TYR A 145 -0.02 -2.29 -12.10
N LYS A 146 0.58 -2.74 -11.00
CA LYS A 146 1.67 -2.06 -10.33
C LYS A 146 2.68 -3.07 -9.83
N LEU A 147 3.96 -2.84 -10.13
CA LEU A 147 5.08 -3.61 -9.63
C LEU A 147 5.97 -2.70 -8.79
N ASP A 148 6.14 -3.04 -7.53
CA ASP A 148 7.00 -2.31 -6.59
C ASP A 148 8.16 -3.22 -6.16
N TYR A 149 9.39 -2.74 -6.30
CA TYR A 149 10.58 -3.37 -5.75
C TYR A 149 11.27 -2.43 -4.77
N ARG A 150 11.57 -2.94 -3.59
CA ARG A 150 12.33 -2.22 -2.56
C ARG A 150 13.48 -3.09 -2.07
N ALA A 151 14.65 -2.50 -1.92
CA ALA A 151 15.79 -3.16 -1.35
C ALA A 151 16.57 -2.22 -0.44
N GLN A 152 17.09 -2.76 0.65
CA GLN A 152 18.03 -2.06 1.52
C GLN A 152 19.10 -3.01 2.02
N MET A 153 20.30 -2.50 2.18
CA MET A 153 21.45 -3.22 2.69
C MET A 153 22.20 -2.37 3.70
N PHE A 154 22.59 -2.97 4.80
CA PHE A 154 23.40 -2.35 5.85
C PHE A 154 24.75 -3.05 5.92
N LYS A 155 25.82 -2.26 5.83
CA LYS A 155 27.20 -2.72 5.93
C LYS A 155 27.93 -1.90 7.00
N PRO A 156 28.39 -2.52 8.11
CA PRO A 156 29.19 -1.82 9.11
C PRO A 156 30.56 -1.48 8.51
N LEU A 157 30.96 -0.22 8.60
CA LEU A 157 32.28 0.26 8.19
C LEU A 157 33.22 0.33 9.40
N THR A 158 32.70 0.74 10.54
CA THR A 158 33.39 0.76 11.83
C THR A 158 32.44 0.28 12.93
N GLN A 159 32.89 0.25 14.18
CA GLN A 159 32.03 -0.10 15.31
C GLN A 159 30.90 0.91 15.55
N SER A 160 31.07 2.17 15.11
CA SER A 160 30.10 3.26 15.29
C SER A 160 29.45 3.74 13.99
N THR A 161 29.96 3.28 12.83
CA THR A 161 29.50 3.77 11.52
C THR A 161 28.96 2.62 10.67
N THR A 162 27.71 2.77 10.21
CA THR A 162 27.05 1.83 9.31
C THR A 162 26.64 2.54 8.04
N LEU A 163 26.98 1.96 6.90
CA LEU A 163 26.54 2.41 5.58
C LEU A 163 25.21 1.74 5.25
N ARG A 164 24.23 2.53 4.82
CA ARG A 164 22.93 2.06 4.31
C ARG A 164 22.81 2.37 2.82
N PHE A 165 22.54 1.34 2.04
CA PHE A 165 22.07 1.46 0.66
C PHE A 165 20.55 1.23 0.64
N HIS A 166 19.84 2.04 -0.10
CA HIS A 166 18.39 1.90 -0.29
C HIS A 166 18.04 2.15 -1.74
N THR A 167 17.18 1.29 -2.29
CA THR A 167 16.67 1.39 -3.65
C THR A 167 15.18 1.14 -3.63
N GLU A 168 14.43 1.96 -4.35
CA GLU A 168 12.99 1.79 -4.57
C GLU A 168 12.70 2.01 -6.05
N LEU A 169 12.06 1.03 -6.67
CA LEU A 169 11.68 1.04 -8.08
C LEU A 169 10.20 0.70 -8.18
N GLY A 170 9.45 1.47 -8.96
CA GLY A 170 8.05 1.25 -9.25
C GLY A 170 7.82 1.26 -10.76
N TYR A 171 6.95 0.36 -11.22
CA TYR A 171 6.48 0.32 -12.60
C TYR A 171 4.98 -0.02 -12.59
N GLY A 172 4.20 0.63 -13.45
CA GLY A 172 2.77 0.37 -13.54
C GLY A 172 2.12 1.15 -14.67
N ASP A 173 0.89 0.72 -14.98
CA ASP A 173 0.02 1.31 -16.00
C ASP A 173 -1.44 1.13 -15.56
#